data_a65a7995e521dd678fd8f6909b808137
#
_entry.id   a65a7995e521dd678fd8f6909b808137
#
_cell.length_a   1.000
_cell.length_b   1.000
_cell.length_c   1.000
_cell.angle_alpha   90.00
_cell.angle_beta   90.00
_cell.angle_gamma   90.00
#
_symmetry.space_group_name_H-M   'P 1'
#
loop_
_entity.id
_entity.type
_entity.pdbx_description
1 polymer ?
#
loop_
_entity_poly.entity_id
_entity_poly.type
_entity_poly.pdbx_seq_one_letter_code
_entity_poly.pdbx_strand_id
1 'polypeptide(L)'
;MKKINLLIFLFFISTYANDIKADTETSIKEYLNKKNIEDGATQIYLLNRCSAVYTYASAIILKIDTENSKKFIDIANNLLFKSIELRIIDRKEKLEDARKKVEADREKLFQNYINDGKKNWDKNKSYFKGSYISEDLSICEKLVNEK
;
A
#
# COMPACT_ATOMS: atom_id res chain seq x y z
N MET A 1 -33.16 43.31 -34.42
CA MET A 1 -31.95 42.44 -34.29
C MET A 1 -31.82 42.02 -32.84
N LYS A 2 -32.23 40.77 -32.50
CA LYS A 2 -32.17 40.21 -31.14
C LYS A 2 -30.82 39.48 -31.01
N LYS A 3 -29.99 39.92 -30.06
CA LYS A 3 -28.75 39.23 -29.69
C LYS A 3 -29.10 38.02 -28.79
N ILE A 4 -28.85 36.84 -29.28
CA ILE A 4 -28.94 35.59 -28.52
C ILE A 4 -27.66 35.45 -27.69
N ASN A 5 -27.78 35.63 -26.38
CA ASN A 5 -26.72 35.29 -25.43
C ASN A 5 -26.71 33.77 -25.25
N LEU A 6 -25.70 33.14 -25.82
CA LEU A 6 -25.39 31.70 -25.63
C LEU A 6 -24.65 31.55 -24.30
N LEU A 7 -25.38 31.22 -23.26
CA LEU A 7 -24.83 30.87 -21.95
C LEU A 7 -24.30 29.45 -22.05
N ILE A 8 -22.99 29.32 -22.22
CA ILE A 8 -22.30 28.03 -22.19
C ILE A 8 -22.22 27.59 -20.72
N PHE A 9 -23.11 26.67 -20.33
CA PHE A 9 -23.02 25.96 -19.06
C PHE A 9 -21.88 24.95 -19.16
N LEU A 10 -20.70 25.34 -18.69
CA LEU A 10 -19.59 24.41 -18.44
C LEU A 10 -19.97 23.53 -17.22
N PHE A 11 -20.51 22.36 -17.51
CA PHE A 11 -20.60 21.28 -16.53
C PHE A 11 -19.19 20.81 -16.19
N PHE A 12 -18.63 21.32 -15.10
CA PHE A 12 -17.51 20.70 -14.45
C PHE A 12 -17.97 19.36 -13.87
N ILE A 13 -17.79 18.30 -14.65
CA ILE A 13 -17.83 16.94 -14.11
C ILE A 13 -16.57 16.81 -13.26
N SER A 14 -16.70 17.14 -11.97
CA SER A 14 -15.73 16.77 -10.97
C SER A 14 -15.75 15.25 -10.87
N THR A 15 -14.93 14.58 -11.63
CA THR A 15 -14.57 13.18 -11.37
C THR A 15 -13.91 13.18 -9.99
N TYR A 16 -14.68 12.82 -8.99
CA TYR A 16 -14.12 12.42 -7.69
C TYR A 16 -13.32 11.14 -7.92
N ALA A 17 -12.09 11.30 -8.41
CA ALA A 17 -11.05 10.34 -8.14
C ALA A 17 -10.86 10.41 -6.63
N ASN A 18 -11.54 9.55 -5.88
CA ASN A 18 -11.15 9.22 -4.53
C ASN A 18 -9.80 8.49 -4.63
N ASP A 19 -8.75 9.25 -4.93
CA ASP A 19 -7.41 8.86 -4.56
C ASP A 19 -7.47 8.65 -3.06
N ILE A 20 -7.40 7.38 -2.64
CA ILE A 20 -7.08 7.02 -1.28
C ILE A 20 -5.70 7.65 -1.06
N LYS A 21 -5.70 8.86 -0.53
CA LYS A 21 -4.50 9.46 0.01
C LYS A 21 -4.15 8.57 1.20
N ALA A 22 -3.42 7.49 0.89
CA ALA A 22 -2.87 6.63 1.91
C ALA A 22 -2.04 7.56 2.79
N ASP A 23 -2.49 7.75 4.02
CA ASP A 23 -1.77 8.48 5.04
C ASP A 23 -0.52 7.67 5.33
N THR A 24 0.53 7.96 4.54
CA THR A 24 1.74 7.15 4.45
C THR A 24 2.65 7.34 5.66
N GLU A 25 2.25 8.19 6.59
CA GLU A 25 3.01 8.52 7.80
C GLU A 25 2.49 7.76 9.04
N THR A 26 1.29 7.16 8.98
CA THR A 26 0.72 6.41 10.10
C THR A 26 1.05 4.92 10.01
N SER A 27 1.20 4.24 11.17
CA SER A 27 1.35 2.79 11.23
C SER A 27 0.07 2.07 10.74
N ILE A 28 0.18 0.80 10.34
CA ILE A 28 -0.98 -0.05 10.06
C ILE A 28 -1.96 -0.03 11.25
N LYS A 29 -1.46 -0.07 12.47
CA LYS A 29 -2.27 -0.01 13.69
C LYS A 29 -3.12 1.25 13.77
N GLU A 30 -2.52 2.42 13.53
CA GLU A 30 -3.27 3.68 13.54
C GLU A 30 -4.30 3.75 12.41
N TYR A 31 -3.97 3.20 11.25
CA TYR A 31 -4.91 3.08 10.14
C TYR A 31 -6.11 2.21 10.50
N LEU A 32 -5.87 1.02 11.09
CA LEU A 32 -6.92 0.09 11.50
C LEU A 32 -7.81 0.63 12.64
N ASN A 33 -7.30 1.49 13.49
CA ASN A 33 -8.12 2.16 14.51
C ASN A 33 -9.21 3.06 13.90
N LYS A 34 -9.06 3.48 12.64
CA LYS A 34 -9.97 4.39 11.93
C LYS A 34 -10.78 3.71 10.81
N LYS A 35 -10.48 2.43 10.51
CA LYS A 35 -11.03 1.72 9.35
C LYS A 35 -11.55 0.36 9.74
N ASN A 36 -12.61 -0.08 9.07
CA ASN A 36 -13.13 -1.43 9.22
C ASN A 36 -12.28 -2.41 8.39
N ILE A 37 -11.75 -3.45 9.03
CA ILE A 37 -10.95 -4.49 8.37
C ILE A 37 -11.77 -5.35 7.39
N GLU A 38 -13.09 -5.40 7.55
CA GLU A 38 -13.99 -6.14 6.65
C GLU A 38 -14.26 -5.38 5.34
N ASP A 39 -13.93 -4.09 5.30
CA ASP A 39 -14.09 -3.29 4.08
C ASP A 39 -13.04 -3.67 3.03
N GLY A 40 -13.49 -3.99 1.81
CA GLY A 40 -12.62 -4.42 0.72
C GLY A 40 -11.52 -3.40 0.36
N ALA A 41 -11.79 -2.10 0.50
CA ALA A 41 -10.76 -1.07 0.28
C ALA A 41 -9.68 -1.13 1.35
N THR A 42 -10.07 -1.37 2.60
CA THR A 42 -9.15 -1.55 3.73
C THR A 42 -8.30 -2.80 3.54
N GLN A 43 -8.90 -3.91 3.12
CA GLN A 43 -8.17 -5.16 2.85
C GLN A 43 -7.16 -4.99 1.71
N ILE A 44 -7.56 -4.37 0.59
CA ILE A 44 -6.64 -4.06 -0.52
C ILE A 44 -5.47 -3.21 -0.05
N TYR A 45 -5.74 -2.17 0.74
CA TYR A 45 -4.68 -1.32 1.29
C TYR A 45 -3.72 -2.09 2.19
N LEU A 46 -4.24 -2.93 3.10
CA LEU A 46 -3.42 -3.76 4.00
C LEU A 46 -2.53 -4.73 3.22
N LEU A 47 -3.08 -5.42 2.22
CA LEU A 47 -2.32 -6.34 1.39
C LEU A 47 -1.18 -5.62 0.65
N ASN A 48 -1.44 -4.44 0.08
CA ASN A 48 -0.42 -3.64 -0.58
C ASN A 48 0.65 -3.16 0.41
N ARG A 49 0.25 -2.71 1.59
CA ARG A 49 1.16 -2.23 2.61
C ARG A 49 2.02 -3.35 3.17
N CYS A 50 1.44 -4.51 3.45
CA CYS A 50 2.19 -5.69 3.87
C CYS A 50 3.13 -6.19 2.75
N SER A 51 2.70 -6.20 1.48
CA SER A 51 3.58 -6.50 0.36
C SER A 51 4.78 -5.54 0.30
N ALA A 52 4.55 -4.24 0.50
CA ALA A 52 5.61 -3.23 0.48
C ALA A 52 6.59 -3.38 1.64
N VAL A 53 6.12 -3.64 2.87
CA VAL A 53 7.01 -3.79 4.03
C VAL A 53 7.84 -5.07 3.96
N TYR A 54 7.28 -6.18 3.42
CA TYR A 54 8.06 -7.40 3.18
C TYR A 54 9.08 -7.21 2.06
N THR A 55 8.74 -6.48 0.99
CA THR A 55 9.71 -6.09 -0.05
C THR A 55 10.85 -5.26 0.54
N TYR A 56 10.52 -4.30 1.40
CA TYR A 56 11.51 -3.48 2.10
C TYR A 56 12.40 -4.33 3.02
N ALA A 57 11.82 -5.21 3.83
CA ALA A 57 12.56 -6.08 4.73
C ALA A 57 13.50 -7.02 3.93
N SER A 58 13.01 -7.60 2.84
CA SER A 58 13.83 -8.41 1.92
C SER A 58 15.05 -7.62 1.42
N ALA A 59 14.86 -6.39 0.94
CA ALA A 59 15.93 -5.55 0.43
C ALA A 59 17.01 -5.24 1.49
N ILE A 60 16.58 -4.97 2.73
CA ILE A 60 17.50 -4.63 3.83
C ILE A 60 18.36 -5.84 4.23
N ILE A 61 17.78 -7.06 4.29
CA ILE A 61 18.51 -8.24 4.75
C ILE A 61 19.21 -9.00 3.64
N LEU A 62 19.03 -8.65 2.38
CA LEU A 62 19.50 -9.42 1.21
C LEU A 62 20.98 -9.82 1.28
N LYS A 63 21.85 -8.92 1.74
CA LYS A 63 23.29 -9.16 1.85
C LYS A 63 23.70 -9.94 3.11
N ILE A 64 22.81 -10.04 4.10
CA ILE A 64 23.09 -10.64 5.41
C ILE A 64 22.47 -12.03 5.47
N ASP A 65 21.26 -12.18 4.94
CA ASP A 65 20.45 -13.39 5.00
C ASP A 65 19.64 -13.54 3.70
N THR A 66 20.30 -14.13 2.69
CA THR A 66 19.72 -14.32 1.36
C THR A 66 18.51 -15.27 1.39
N GLU A 67 18.52 -16.28 2.27
CA GLU A 67 17.42 -17.25 2.36
C GLU A 67 16.14 -16.60 2.88
N ASN A 68 16.22 -15.89 4.00
CA ASN A 68 15.05 -15.16 4.53
C ASN A 68 14.65 -13.99 3.62
N SER A 69 15.58 -13.34 2.95
CA SER A 69 15.26 -12.34 1.92
C SER A 69 14.39 -12.91 0.81
N LYS A 70 14.69 -14.11 0.30
CA LYS A 70 13.84 -14.79 -0.70
C LYS A 70 12.46 -15.13 -0.14
N LYS A 71 12.37 -15.66 1.07
CA LYS A 71 11.08 -15.94 1.73
C LYS A 71 10.23 -14.67 1.83
N PHE A 72 10.83 -13.54 2.20
CA PHE A 72 10.10 -12.27 2.32
C PHE A 72 9.59 -11.77 0.96
N ILE A 73 10.38 -11.88 -0.10
CA ILE A 73 9.91 -11.48 -1.43
C ILE A 73 8.80 -12.40 -1.95
N ASP A 74 8.82 -13.68 -1.64
CA ASP A 74 7.77 -14.63 -1.99
C ASP A 74 6.46 -14.28 -1.26
N ILE A 75 6.53 -13.96 0.04
CA ILE A 75 5.37 -13.47 0.81
C ILE A 75 4.85 -12.17 0.20
N ALA A 76 5.73 -11.22 -0.11
CA ALA A 76 5.35 -9.94 -0.69
C ALA A 76 4.60 -10.11 -2.02
N ASN A 77 5.08 -11.01 -2.88
CA ASN A 77 4.44 -11.30 -4.17
C ASN A 77 3.07 -11.96 -3.99
N ASN A 78 2.95 -12.91 -3.05
CA ASN A 78 1.66 -13.55 -2.74
C ASN A 78 0.60 -12.54 -2.25
N LEU A 79 1.00 -11.60 -1.39
CA LEU A 79 0.12 -10.52 -0.92
C LEU A 79 -0.27 -9.57 -2.06
N LEU A 80 0.65 -9.28 -2.97
CA LEU A 80 0.39 -8.49 -4.17
C LEU A 80 -0.68 -9.15 -5.05
N PHE A 81 -0.54 -10.45 -5.32
CA PHE A 81 -1.52 -11.20 -6.12
C PHE A 81 -2.90 -11.21 -5.47
N LYS A 82 -2.98 -11.42 -4.15
CA LYS A 82 -4.25 -11.33 -3.42
C LYS A 82 -4.90 -9.94 -3.53
N SER A 83 -4.10 -8.88 -3.50
CA SER A 83 -4.60 -7.52 -3.67
C SER A 83 -5.19 -7.29 -5.07
N ILE A 84 -4.53 -7.81 -6.12
CA ILE A 84 -5.04 -7.78 -7.50
C ILE A 84 -6.36 -8.56 -7.60
N GLU A 85 -6.40 -9.76 -7.03
CA GLU A 85 -7.59 -10.61 -7.03
C GLU A 85 -8.79 -9.91 -6.37
N LEU A 86 -8.60 -9.31 -5.20
CA LEU A 86 -9.67 -8.55 -4.53
C LEU A 86 -10.17 -7.38 -5.38
N ARG A 87 -9.29 -6.66 -6.08
CA ARG A 87 -9.75 -5.59 -6.99
C ARG A 87 -10.61 -6.11 -8.12
N ILE A 88 -10.28 -7.27 -8.67
CA ILE A 88 -11.07 -7.90 -9.74
C ILE A 88 -12.42 -8.33 -9.20
N ILE A 89 -12.47 -8.98 -8.03
CA ILE A 89 -13.69 -9.54 -7.46
C ILE A 89 -14.60 -8.43 -6.94
N ASP A 90 -14.11 -7.56 -6.08
CA ASP A 90 -14.93 -6.59 -5.36
C ASP A 90 -15.25 -5.35 -6.20
N ARG A 91 -14.28 -4.88 -7.00
CA ARG A 91 -14.41 -3.64 -7.78
C ARG A 91 -14.72 -3.88 -9.24
N LYS A 92 -14.79 -5.14 -9.69
CA LYS A 92 -15.04 -5.52 -11.08
C LYS A 92 -14.04 -4.89 -12.07
N GLU A 93 -12.82 -4.62 -11.58
CA GLU A 93 -11.76 -4.06 -12.41
C GLU A 93 -11.23 -5.12 -13.38
N LYS A 94 -10.76 -4.69 -14.55
CA LYS A 94 -10.03 -5.58 -15.47
C LYS A 94 -8.66 -5.93 -14.88
N LEU A 95 -8.17 -7.13 -15.15
CA LEU A 95 -6.88 -7.62 -14.62
C LEU A 95 -5.74 -6.62 -14.82
N GLU A 96 -5.61 -6.06 -16.02
CA GLU A 96 -4.52 -5.14 -16.36
C GLU A 96 -4.59 -3.84 -15.55
N ASP A 97 -5.80 -3.28 -15.37
CA ASP A 97 -6.02 -2.06 -14.58
C ASP A 97 -5.78 -2.31 -13.09
N ALA A 98 -6.28 -3.44 -12.57
CA ALA A 98 -6.08 -3.85 -11.18
C ALA A 98 -4.59 -4.03 -10.88
N ARG A 99 -3.87 -4.74 -11.75
CA ARG A 99 -2.43 -4.97 -11.63
C ARG A 99 -1.65 -3.65 -11.62
N LYS A 100 -1.87 -2.78 -12.61
CA LYS A 100 -1.20 -1.48 -12.71
C LYS A 100 -1.38 -0.63 -11.46
N LYS A 101 -2.61 -0.58 -10.91
CA LYS A 101 -2.90 0.19 -9.70
C LYS A 101 -2.20 -0.40 -8.48
N VAL A 102 -2.28 -1.72 -8.29
CA VAL A 102 -1.66 -2.41 -7.15
C VAL A 102 -0.14 -2.26 -7.18
N GLU A 103 0.49 -2.42 -8.34
CA GLU A 103 1.94 -2.24 -8.49
C GLU A 103 2.37 -0.79 -8.17
N ALA A 104 1.60 0.21 -8.65
CA ALA A 104 1.87 1.61 -8.35
C ALA A 104 1.71 1.96 -6.87
N ASP A 105 0.65 1.46 -6.23
CA ASP A 105 0.40 1.66 -4.80
C ASP A 105 1.50 1.01 -3.95
N ARG A 106 1.90 -0.24 -4.28
CA ARG A 106 2.99 -0.93 -3.60
C ARG A 106 4.31 -0.17 -3.73
N GLU A 107 4.65 0.28 -4.94
CA GLU A 107 5.90 1.01 -5.19
C GLU A 107 5.95 2.28 -4.34
N LYS A 108 4.88 3.06 -4.29
CA LYS A 108 4.79 4.24 -3.45
C LYS A 108 5.00 3.93 -1.97
N LEU A 109 4.35 2.90 -1.46
CA LEU A 109 4.48 2.45 -0.07
C LEU A 109 5.91 1.96 0.22
N PHE A 110 6.52 1.22 -0.70
CA PHE A 110 7.90 0.76 -0.60
C PHE A 110 8.89 1.94 -0.51
N GLN A 111 8.74 2.97 -1.35
CA GLN A 111 9.58 4.16 -1.29
C GLN A 111 9.44 4.90 0.03
N ASN A 112 8.25 4.93 0.63
CA ASN A 112 8.05 5.51 1.95
C ASN A 112 8.82 4.72 3.02
N TYR A 113 8.75 3.38 3.03
CA TYR A 113 9.54 2.55 3.95
C TYR A 113 11.05 2.76 3.77
N ILE A 114 11.55 2.92 2.53
CA ILE A 114 12.96 3.25 2.28
C ILE A 114 13.33 4.59 2.93
N ASN A 115 12.52 5.62 2.72
CA ASN A 115 12.79 6.95 3.24
C ASN A 115 12.74 6.99 4.77
N ASP A 116 11.73 6.36 5.36
CA ASP A 116 11.56 6.34 6.82
C ASP A 116 12.55 5.40 7.50
N GLY A 117 12.91 4.29 6.87
CA GLY A 117 13.98 3.43 7.33
C GLY A 117 15.35 4.13 7.36
N LYS A 118 15.66 4.96 6.35
CA LYS A 118 16.87 5.80 6.36
C LYS A 118 16.86 6.79 7.52
N LYS A 119 15.75 7.53 7.71
CA LYS A 119 15.59 8.45 8.85
C LYS A 119 15.74 7.72 10.19
N ASN A 120 15.16 6.51 10.29
CA ASN A 120 15.28 5.71 11.49
C ASN A 120 16.70 5.22 11.74
N TRP A 121 17.42 4.84 10.68
CA TRP A 121 18.84 4.49 10.78
C TRP A 121 19.67 5.66 11.30
N ASP A 122 19.45 6.85 10.80
CA ASP A 122 20.19 8.04 11.24
C ASP A 122 20.00 8.31 12.73
N LYS A 123 18.78 8.13 13.23
CA LYS A 123 18.38 8.35 14.62
C LYS A 123 18.73 7.19 15.55
N ASN A 124 18.38 5.97 15.17
CA ASN A 124 18.36 4.79 16.05
C ASN A 124 19.39 3.71 15.66
N LYS A 125 20.14 3.91 14.57
CA LYS A 125 21.09 2.92 14.00
C LYS A 125 20.44 1.57 13.71
N SER A 126 19.17 1.61 13.33
CA SER A 126 18.37 0.45 12.94
C SER A 126 17.40 0.82 11.83
N TYR A 127 17.20 -0.04 10.85
CA TYR A 127 16.21 0.14 9.80
C TYR A 127 14.78 -0.18 10.25
N PHE A 128 14.62 -0.89 11.37
CA PHE A 128 13.33 -1.39 11.86
C PHE A 128 13.04 -0.94 13.30
N LYS A 129 13.96 -1.24 14.22
CA LYS A 129 13.74 -1.07 15.66
C LYS A 129 13.60 0.42 16.01
N GLY A 130 12.55 0.74 16.78
CA GLY A 130 12.28 2.12 17.21
C GLY A 130 11.47 2.93 16.21
N SER A 131 10.87 2.28 15.20
CA SER A 131 9.97 2.89 14.23
C SER A 131 8.68 2.07 14.04
N TYR A 132 7.68 2.66 13.43
CA TYR A 132 6.44 1.96 13.07
C TYR A 132 6.66 0.79 12.09
N ILE A 133 7.80 0.74 11.38
CA ILE A 133 8.12 -0.31 10.41
C ILE A 133 8.18 -1.69 11.08
N SER A 134 8.73 -1.78 12.29
CA SER A 134 8.75 -3.03 13.05
C SER A 134 7.36 -3.46 13.52
N GLU A 135 6.48 -2.50 13.86
CA GLU A 135 5.08 -2.77 14.21
C GLU A 135 4.28 -3.25 12.99
N ASP A 136 4.45 -2.59 11.84
CA ASP A 136 3.83 -2.98 10.58
C ASP A 136 4.24 -4.40 10.17
N LEU A 137 5.54 -4.75 10.25
CA LEU A 137 6.01 -6.11 10.01
C LEU A 137 5.33 -7.13 10.92
N SER A 138 5.24 -6.85 12.22
CA SER A 138 4.61 -7.75 13.20
C SER A 138 3.12 -7.96 12.91
N ILE A 139 2.40 -6.90 12.50
CA ILE A 139 0.99 -7.02 12.11
C ILE A 139 0.86 -7.85 10.83
N CYS A 140 1.70 -7.59 9.83
CA CYS A 140 1.68 -8.34 8.57
C CYS A 140 2.04 -9.82 8.77
N GLU A 141 2.94 -10.14 9.69
CA GLU A 141 3.26 -11.52 10.05
C GLU A 141 2.05 -12.27 10.61
N LYS A 142 1.27 -11.64 11.49
CA LYS A 142 0.03 -12.22 12.00
C LYS A 142 -0.97 -12.46 10.87
N LEU A 143 -1.19 -11.47 9.99
CA LEU A 143 -2.11 -11.60 8.86
C LEU A 143 -1.73 -12.72 7.87
N VAL A 144 -0.44 -13.00 7.71
CA VAL A 144 0.05 -14.08 6.84
C VAL A 144 -0.13 -15.45 7.50
N ASN A 145 0.00 -15.54 8.81
CA ASN A 145 -0.04 -16.79 9.59
C ASN A 145 -1.45 -17.18 10.06
N GLU A 146 -2.41 -16.26 10.07
CA GLU A 146 -3.82 -16.56 10.31
C GLU A 146 -4.40 -17.26 9.06
N LYS A 147 -4.49 -18.61 9.15
CA LYS A 147 -5.14 -19.49 8.15
C LYS A 147 -6.54 -19.86 8.60
#